data_2617ac2e2ab898eec40babe5e2d2ea78
#
_entry.id   2617ac2e2ab898eec40babe5e2d2ea78
#
_cell.length_a   1.000
_cell.length_b   1.000
_cell.length_c   1.000
_cell.angle_alpha   90.00
_cell.angle_beta   90.00
_cell.angle_gamma   90.00
#
_symmetry.space_group_name_H-M   'P 1'
#
loop_
_entity.id
_entity.type
_entity.pdbx_description
1 polymer ?
#
loop_
_entity_poly.entity_id
_entity_poly.type
_entity_poly.pdbx_seq_one_letter_code
_entity_poly.pdbx_strand_id
1 'polypeptide(L)'
;MCIRDRLTTKTEGQPPLDEGTTIYDIYANRAERMGDEPLYTYKSDSEWVTKTGNEVLADIRQTAKGLMHYGLKKGDGVAFMCRTSYEWDVFDAAVMACGGVLATIYDTDSAEQIRNIVNNSDSRLLVVETTAMRTKADGAEKECPTLEHIICFENGGLDEIMAYGSGVSDEELDARIDSIKKTDLCSIVYTSGSTAAPKGVEMTHEHYCTTALNLPVYMPQLLHEKKKNVLLFLPQAHSFARAINYICVASELHIYIAQGIKTLIADLQVAKPSVMIVVPRVLEKVYNAASQKAGHGAKGVAFAAAVVAAQNYMKEVSAKGKASALAKARRMAFDPMVYASLREVLGGRAQWIVAGGAPLDPELMAFFRGAGVPVYEGYGLTETTAPCAFNPLGVPYHQGSVGVAFPGFELRIAEDEEIQVKGTAVFPKYHKNEEASEDSFTEDGWYRTGDLGRIDDDGFLYIIGRKKDLIITAGGKNVSPGPIEEAIKRCEFISQALVLGDKRPFISALVTLDEESLRPWLESKGLDRNMSMEDAANNAAVRAEVQKWVDQANEGVSRAESVRKFIILPEEFTQENGLMTASMKVIRPKVIQRYATLLNTQMYTKRK
;
A
#
# COMPACT_ATOMS: atom_id res chain seq x y z
N MET A 1 -13.22 2.79 -37.09
CA MET A 1 -14.28 2.96 -36.08
C MET A 1 -13.59 3.23 -34.78
N CYS A 2 -13.50 4.49 -34.35
CA CYS A 2 -12.87 4.81 -33.06
C CYS A 2 -13.77 4.24 -31.96
N ILE A 3 -13.30 3.25 -31.25
CA ILE A 3 -13.90 2.76 -30.01
C ILE A 3 -13.82 3.94 -29.05
N ARG A 4 -14.95 4.57 -28.72
CA ARG A 4 -14.99 5.56 -27.65
C ARG A 4 -14.97 4.76 -26.36
N ASP A 5 -13.86 4.84 -25.64
CA ASP A 5 -13.80 4.35 -24.27
C ASP A 5 -14.93 4.99 -23.45
N ARG A 6 -15.46 4.23 -22.51
CA ARG A 6 -16.48 4.74 -21.58
C ARG A 6 -15.85 5.80 -20.69
N LEU A 7 -16.53 6.93 -20.53
CA LEU A 7 -15.99 8.05 -19.75
C LEU A 7 -16.27 7.93 -18.24
N THR A 8 -17.23 7.07 -17.84
CA THR A 8 -17.65 6.94 -16.43
C THR A 8 -17.94 5.50 -16.07
N THR A 9 -17.66 5.15 -14.80
CA THR A 9 -18.12 3.92 -14.15
C THR A 9 -18.58 4.22 -12.74
N LYS A 10 -19.62 3.54 -12.26
CA LYS A 10 -20.21 3.74 -10.95
C LYS A 10 -20.65 2.41 -10.35
N THR A 11 -20.47 2.26 -9.04
CA THR A 11 -21.04 1.16 -8.26
C THR A 11 -21.81 1.74 -7.08
N GLU A 12 -23.06 1.38 -6.95
CA GLU A 12 -23.88 1.84 -5.83
C GLU A 12 -23.34 1.29 -4.51
N GLY A 13 -23.32 2.13 -3.48
CA GLY A 13 -22.93 1.76 -2.11
C GLY A 13 -24.12 1.31 -1.29
N GLN A 14 -23.87 1.06 0.01
CA GLN A 14 -24.92 0.90 1.00
C GLN A 14 -25.71 2.21 1.16
N PRO A 15 -26.93 2.15 1.73
CA PRO A 15 -27.64 3.34 2.17
C PRO A 15 -26.73 4.22 3.05
N PRO A 16 -27.00 5.55 3.13
CA PRO A 16 -26.27 6.43 4.02
C PRO A 16 -26.27 5.90 5.45
N LEU A 17 -25.14 6.05 6.13
CA LEU A 17 -24.97 5.63 7.51
C LEU A 17 -25.86 6.49 8.44
N ASP A 18 -26.29 5.90 9.55
CA ASP A 18 -26.95 6.63 10.62
C ASP A 18 -26.00 7.70 11.21
N GLU A 19 -26.55 8.77 11.75
CA GLU A 19 -25.77 9.94 12.20
C GLU A 19 -24.78 9.60 13.32
N GLY A 20 -25.09 8.65 14.18
CA GLY A 20 -24.25 8.18 15.27
C GLY A 20 -23.27 7.07 14.88
N THR A 21 -23.22 6.61 13.62
CA THR A 21 -22.33 5.51 13.22
C THR A 21 -20.86 5.95 13.24
N THR A 22 -20.05 5.31 14.06
CA THR A 22 -18.64 5.63 14.26
C THR A 22 -17.73 4.40 14.08
N ILE A 23 -16.42 4.62 14.09
CA ILE A 23 -15.45 3.50 14.06
C ILE A 23 -15.59 2.64 15.33
N TYR A 24 -15.91 3.23 16.48
CA TYR A 24 -16.16 2.45 17.70
C TYR A 24 -17.27 1.42 17.50
N ASP A 25 -18.35 1.78 16.77
CA ASP A 25 -19.47 0.87 16.52
C ASP A 25 -19.07 -0.35 15.69
N ILE A 26 -18.04 -0.25 14.86
CA ILE A 26 -17.48 -1.42 14.12
C ILE A 26 -17.00 -2.47 15.12
N TYR A 27 -16.25 -2.07 16.15
CA TYR A 27 -15.75 -2.97 17.20
C TYR A 27 -16.85 -3.44 18.15
N ALA A 28 -17.76 -2.54 18.56
CA ALA A 28 -18.90 -2.88 19.42
C ALA A 28 -19.82 -3.92 18.73
N ASN A 29 -20.18 -3.70 17.46
CA ASN A 29 -20.96 -4.63 16.66
C ASN A 29 -20.24 -5.96 16.44
N ARG A 30 -18.90 -5.96 16.31
CA ARG A 30 -18.12 -7.19 16.24
C ARG A 30 -18.18 -8.00 17.53
N ALA A 31 -18.06 -7.31 18.68
CA ALA A 31 -18.18 -7.96 20.00
C ALA A 31 -19.59 -8.48 20.26
N GLU A 32 -20.63 -7.72 19.90
CA GLU A 32 -22.01 -8.17 20.03
C GLU A 32 -22.31 -9.43 19.21
N ARG A 33 -21.85 -9.50 17.96
CA ARG A 33 -22.14 -10.62 17.05
C ARG A 33 -21.25 -11.83 17.27
N MET A 34 -19.99 -11.65 17.66
CA MET A 34 -18.95 -12.67 17.69
C MET A 34 -17.98 -12.44 18.87
N GLY A 35 -18.48 -12.03 20.03
CA GLY A 35 -17.64 -11.60 21.15
C GLY A 35 -16.68 -12.63 21.69
N ASP A 36 -17.08 -13.90 21.70
CA ASP A 36 -16.25 -15.02 22.20
C ASP A 36 -15.35 -15.65 21.12
N GLU A 37 -15.51 -15.22 19.84
CA GLU A 37 -14.67 -15.71 18.76
C GLU A 37 -13.36 -14.90 18.68
N PRO A 38 -12.25 -15.51 18.21
CA PRO A 38 -11.00 -14.83 17.99
C PRO A 38 -11.16 -13.60 17.08
N LEU A 39 -10.64 -12.45 17.50
CA LEU A 39 -10.54 -11.26 16.66
C LEU A 39 -9.08 -11.00 16.25
N TYR A 40 -8.17 -10.90 17.21
CA TYR A 40 -6.75 -10.69 16.94
C TYR A 40 -5.89 -11.83 17.47
N THR A 41 -4.87 -12.20 16.69
CA THR A 41 -3.73 -13.02 17.16
C THR A 41 -2.44 -12.31 16.78
N TYR A 42 -1.60 -12.07 17.77
CA TYR A 42 -0.34 -11.35 17.64
C TYR A 42 0.75 -12.00 18.48
N LYS A 43 2.00 -11.62 18.28
CA LYS A 43 3.13 -12.12 19.06
C LYS A 43 3.44 -11.19 20.24
N SER A 44 3.40 -11.76 21.45
CA SER A 44 3.90 -11.12 22.68
C SER A 44 4.98 -12.03 23.27
N ASP A 45 6.13 -11.48 23.61
CA ASP A 45 7.27 -12.24 24.18
C ASP A 45 7.61 -13.55 23.44
N SER A 46 7.51 -13.54 22.11
CA SER A 46 7.76 -14.67 21.20
C SER A 46 6.64 -15.74 21.16
N GLU A 47 5.58 -15.60 21.93
CA GLU A 47 4.40 -16.47 21.89
C GLU A 47 3.24 -15.82 21.14
N TRP A 48 2.42 -16.65 20.49
CA TRP A 48 1.21 -16.19 19.84
C TRP A 48 0.07 -16.10 20.86
N VAL A 49 -0.43 -14.89 21.07
CA VAL A 49 -1.55 -14.57 21.97
C VAL A 49 -2.77 -14.24 21.13
N THR A 50 -3.92 -14.78 21.53
CA THR A 50 -5.21 -14.52 20.86
C THR A 50 -6.12 -13.73 21.79
N LYS A 51 -6.76 -12.71 21.25
CA LYS A 51 -7.80 -11.90 21.91
C LYS A 51 -9.14 -12.11 21.19
N THR A 52 -10.18 -12.31 21.96
CA THR A 52 -11.57 -12.38 21.47
C THR A 52 -12.15 -10.99 21.21
N GLY A 53 -13.30 -10.91 20.52
CA GLY A 53 -13.98 -9.64 20.28
C GLY A 53 -14.33 -8.89 21.57
N ASN A 54 -14.78 -9.63 22.61
CA ASN A 54 -15.09 -9.04 23.91
C ASN A 54 -13.85 -8.51 24.63
N GLU A 55 -12.74 -9.25 24.62
CA GLU A 55 -11.48 -8.79 25.23
C GLU A 55 -10.93 -7.55 24.51
N VAL A 56 -10.98 -7.51 23.18
CA VAL A 56 -10.56 -6.34 22.41
C VAL A 56 -11.42 -5.11 22.74
N LEU A 57 -12.73 -5.27 22.79
CA LEU A 57 -13.63 -4.16 23.15
C LEU A 57 -13.38 -3.67 24.58
N ALA A 58 -13.12 -4.57 25.53
CA ALA A 58 -12.75 -4.21 26.89
C ALA A 58 -11.42 -3.43 26.95
N ASP A 59 -10.39 -3.87 26.23
CA ASP A 59 -9.11 -3.17 26.14
C ASP A 59 -9.28 -1.77 25.51
N ILE A 60 -10.09 -1.63 24.45
CA ILE A 60 -10.43 -0.35 23.82
C ILE A 60 -11.13 0.60 24.82
N ARG A 61 -12.16 0.13 25.51
CA ARG A 61 -12.92 0.93 26.48
C ARG A 61 -12.02 1.38 27.63
N GLN A 62 -11.20 0.48 28.15
CA GLN A 62 -10.28 0.78 29.25
C GLN A 62 -9.24 1.83 28.85
N THR A 63 -8.67 1.68 27.63
CA THR A 63 -7.73 2.67 27.07
C THR A 63 -8.41 4.02 26.84
N ALA A 64 -9.64 4.03 26.32
CA ALA A 64 -10.42 5.26 26.10
C ALA A 64 -10.68 6.01 27.42
N LYS A 65 -11.10 5.31 28.48
CA LYS A 65 -11.25 5.89 29.81
C LYS A 65 -9.93 6.50 30.32
N GLY A 66 -8.80 5.81 30.11
CA GLY A 66 -7.48 6.32 30.46
C GLY A 66 -7.12 7.60 29.71
N LEU A 67 -7.41 7.67 28.41
CA LEU A 67 -7.22 8.89 27.62
C LEU A 67 -8.10 10.04 28.10
N MET A 68 -9.35 9.77 28.50
CA MET A 68 -10.23 10.77 29.13
C MET A 68 -9.66 11.26 30.48
N HIS A 69 -9.04 10.39 31.27
CA HIS A 69 -8.34 10.75 32.49
C HIS A 69 -7.14 11.68 32.23
N TYR A 70 -6.40 11.47 31.13
CA TYR A 70 -5.37 12.40 30.64
C TYR A 70 -5.93 13.72 30.11
N GLY A 71 -7.25 13.91 30.17
CA GLY A 71 -7.91 15.14 29.77
C GLY A 71 -8.19 15.25 28.27
N LEU A 72 -8.11 14.15 27.50
CA LEU A 72 -8.45 14.15 26.10
C LEU A 72 -9.95 14.48 25.90
N LYS A 73 -10.21 15.51 25.13
CA LYS A 73 -11.56 15.97 24.80
C LYS A 73 -11.91 15.61 23.35
N LYS A 74 -13.19 15.62 23.04
CA LYS A 74 -13.67 15.51 21.67
C LYS A 74 -13.04 16.60 20.80
N GLY A 75 -12.45 16.21 19.68
CA GLY A 75 -11.76 17.08 18.74
C GLY A 75 -10.28 17.34 19.04
N ASP A 76 -9.77 16.91 20.21
CA ASP A 76 -8.35 17.06 20.53
C ASP A 76 -7.47 16.16 19.62
N GLY A 77 -6.34 16.70 19.16
CA GLY A 77 -5.36 15.98 18.36
C GLY A 77 -4.49 15.04 19.19
N VAL A 78 -4.22 13.85 18.66
CA VAL A 78 -3.29 12.85 19.20
C VAL A 78 -2.34 12.41 18.09
N ALA A 79 -1.07 12.72 18.22
CA ALA A 79 -0.04 12.23 17.31
C ALA A 79 0.41 10.84 17.73
N PHE A 80 0.50 9.91 16.78
CA PHE A 80 0.79 8.50 17.08
C PHE A 80 1.82 7.90 16.13
N MET A 81 2.96 7.47 16.71
CA MET A 81 4.08 6.86 16.03
C MET A 81 4.30 5.44 16.54
N CYS A 82 3.71 4.47 15.86
CA CYS A 82 3.77 3.07 16.26
C CYS A 82 3.74 2.17 15.01
N ARG A 83 4.48 1.06 15.07
CA ARG A 83 4.42 0.01 14.04
C ARG A 83 3.09 -0.75 14.14
N THR A 84 2.74 -1.46 13.08
CA THR A 84 1.55 -2.33 13.07
C THR A 84 1.67 -3.36 14.20
N SER A 85 0.74 -3.29 15.15
CA SER A 85 0.70 -4.12 16.36
C SER A 85 -0.73 -4.17 16.93
N TYR A 86 -0.97 -5.04 17.90
CA TYR A 86 -2.23 -5.07 18.63
C TYR A 86 -2.49 -3.77 19.40
N GLU A 87 -1.44 -3.23 20.00
CA GLU A 87 -1.49 -1.98 20.73
C GLU A 87 -1.86 -0.81 19.82
N TRP A 88 -1.43 -0.86 18.55
CA TRP A 88 -1.82 0.12 17.53
C TRP A 88 -3.34 0.12 17.35
N ASP A 89 -3.95 -1.06 17.16
CA ASP A 89 -5.38 -1.21 16.91
C ASP A 89 -6.23 -0.78 18.10
N VAL A 90 -5.83 -1.20 19.31
CA VAL A 90 -6.52 -0.82 20.55
C VAL A 90 -6.45 0.69 20.79
N PHE A 91 -5.27 1.29 20.63
CA PHE A 91 -5.07 2.72 20.85
C PHE A 91 -5.83 3.57 19.84
N ASP A 92 -5.77 3.20 18.56
CA ASP A 92 -6.52 3.86 17.50
C ASP A 92 -8.03 3.88 17.80
N ALA A 93 -8.61 2.71 18.06
CA ALA A 93 -10.05 2.59 18.38
C ALA A 93 -10.42 3.34 19.68
N ALA A 94 -9.53 3.38 20.66
CA ALA A 94 -9.74 4.12 21.92
C ALA A 94 -9.74 5.64 21.69
N VAL A 95 -8.85 6.19 20.86
CA VAL A 95 -8.90 7.60 20.46
C VAL A 95 -10.21 7.91 19.74
N MET A 96 -10.68 7.01 18.86
CA MET A 96 -11.98 7.16 18.17
C MET A 96 -13.14 7.17 19.16
N ALA A 97 -13.13 6.28 20.18
CA ALA A 97 -14.15 6.22 21.23
C ALA A 97 -14.18 7.49 22.12
N CYS A 98 -13.05 8.19 22.24
CA CYS A 98 -13.00 9.49 22.93
C CYS A 98 -13.45 10.67 22.06
N GLY A 99 -13.65 10.45 20.75
CA GLY A 99 -13.85 11.52 19.77
C GLY A 99 -12.59 12.36 19.52
N GLY A 100 -11.40 11.82 19.79
CA GLY A 100 -10.12 12.42 19.46
C GLY A 100 -9.80 12.33 17.96
N VAL A 101 -8.83 13.11 17.52
CA VAL A 101 -8.34 13.15 16.13
C VAL A 101 -6.95 12.54 16.06
N LEU A 102 -6.82 11.35 15.47
CA LEU A 102 -5.53 10.67 15.37
C LEU A 102 -4.71 11.18 14.18
N ALA A 103 -3.56 11.79 14.47
CA ALA A 103 -2.54 12.17 13.49
C ALA A 103 -1.48 11.08 13.40
N THR A 104 -1.46 10.31 12.31
CA THR A 104 -0.57 9.17 12.17
C THR A 104 0.82 9.59 11.72
N ILE A 105 1.86 9.03 12.36
CA ILE A 105 3.28 9.24 12.07
C ILE A 105 3.90 7.89 11.72
N TYR A 106 4.70 7.83 10.65
CA TYR A 106 5.43 6.62 10.32
C TYR A 106 6.62 6.41 11.27
N ASP A 107 6.92 5.16 11.59
CA ASP A 107 8.06 4.74 12.41
C ASP A 107 9.41 5.21 11.84
N THR A 108 9.45 5.47 10.54
CA THR A 108 10.63 5.94 9.80
C THR A 108 10.74 7.46 9.72
N ASP A 109 9.73 8.21 10.14
CA ASP A 109 9.74 9.67 10.06
C ASP A 109 10.87 10.28 10.90
N SER A 110 11.42 11.38 10.40
CA SER A 110 12.48 12.14 11.06
C SER A 110 11.93 13.00 12.21
N ALA A 111 12.82 13.47 13.09
CA ALA A 111 12.46 14.40 14.16
C ALA A 111 11.75 15.67 13.63
N GLU A 112 12.16 16.20 12.48
CA GLU A 112 11.52 17.34 11.84
C GLU A 112 10.10 17.01 11.37
N GLN A 113 9.90 15.84 10.74
CA GLN A 113 8.57 15.40 10.30
C GLN A 113 7.63 15.19 11.48
N ILE A 114 8.11 14.58 12.58
CA ILE A 114 7.35 14.41 13.83
C ILE A 114 6.86 15.78 14.32
N ARG A 115 7.75 16.77 14.48
CA ARG A 115 7.39 18.12 14.93
C ARG A 115 6.39 18.80 14.00
N ASN A 116 6.60 18.66 12.70
CA ASN A 116 5.69 19.24 11.70
C ASN A 116 4.29 18.65 11.79
N ILE A 117 4.17 17.33 11.99
CA ILE A 117 2.87 16.65 12.14
C ILE A 117 2.20 17.07 13.45
N VAL A 118 2.93 17.04 14.57
CA VAL A 118 2.40 17.45 15.89
C VAL A 118 1.88 18.88 15.86
N ASN A 119 2.64 19.81 15.28
CA ASN A 119 2.24 21.21 15.14
C ASN A 119 1.07 21.42 14.18
N ASN A 120 1.08 20.74 13.04
CA ASN A 120 0.01 20.90 12.06
C ASN A 120 -1.32 20.36 12.59
N SER A 121 -1.30 19.23 13.30
CA SER A 121 -2.49 18.57 13.88
C SER A 121 -2.93 19.15 15.23
N ASP A 122 -2.24 20.16 15.77
CA ASP A 122 -2.46 20.69 17.13
C ASP A 122 -2.51 19.59 18.20
N SER A 123 -1.69 18.55 18.04
CA SER A 123 -1.74 17.40 18.94
C SER A 123 -1.34 17.78 20.38
N ARG A 124 -2.18 17.38 21.33
CA ARG A 124 -1.91 17.53 22.77
C ARG A 124 -1.11 16.35 23.34
N LEU A 125 -1.29 15.18 22.75
CA LEU A 125 -0.56 13.97 23.09
C LEU A 125 0.30 13.53 21.91
N LEU A 126 1.54 13.11 22.20
CA LEU A 126 2.37 12.36 21.29
C LEU A 126 2.61 10.98 21.90
N VAL A 127 2.15 9.94 21.24
CA VAL A 127 2.33 8.56 21.71
C VAL A 127 3.27 7.85 20.75
N VAL A 128 4.30 7.20 21.30
CA VAL A 128 5.33 6.50 20.55
C VAL A 128 5.45 5.06 21.04
N GLU A 129 5.81 4.14 20.15
CA GLU A 129 5.95 2.73 20.51
C GLU A 129 7.21 2.47 21.33
N THR A 130 8.38 2.92 20.86
CA THR A 130 9.70 2.53 21.40
C THR A 130 10.48 3.71 21.96
N THR A 131 11.43 3.40 22.84
CA THR A 131 12.40 4.37 23.37
C THR A 131 13.21 5.05 22.25
N ALA A 132 13.52 4.33 21.18
CA ALA A 132 14.20 4.91 20.01
C ALA A 132 13.33 5.96 19.30
N MET A 133 12.02 5.71 19.17
CA MET A 133 11.07 6.71 18.64
C MET A 133 10.91 7.88 19.60
N ARG A 134 10.89 7.61 20.93
CA ARG A 134 10.87 8.67 21.97
C ARG A 134 12.06 9.60 21.84
N THR A 135 13.25 9.04 21.61
CA THR A 135 14.48 9.83 21.38
C THR A 135 14.39 10.70 20.11
N LYS A 136 13.77 10.20 19.03
CA LYS A 136 13.52 11.04 17.84
C LYS A 136 12.58 12.21 18.13
N ALA A 137 11.67 12.05 19.08
CA ALA A 137 10.72 13.07 19.49
C ALA A 137 11.27 14.04 20.57
N ASP A 138 12.51 13.84 21.05
CA ASP A 138 13.10 14.70 22.07
C ASP A 138 13.18 16.15 21.59
N GLY A 139 12.76 17.03 22.48
CA GLY A 139 12.69 18.46 22.20
C GLY A 139 11.37 18.91 21.54
N ALA A 140 10.50 18.00 21.16
CA ALA A 140 9.19 18.35 20.58
C ALA A 140 8.37 19.22 21.56
N GLU A 141 8.44 18.97 22.86
CA GLU A 141 7.75 19.76 23.90
C GLU A 141 8.12 21.25 23.86
N LYS A 142 9.33 21.59 23.39
CA LYS A 142 9.79 22.98 23.31
C LYS A 142 9.34 23.68 22.02
N GLU A 143 9.12 22.91 20.97
CA GLU A 143 8.85 23.40 19.62
C GLU A 143 7.36 23.22 19.22
N CYS A 144 6.59 22.44 20.01
CA CYS A 144 5.18 22.14 19.76
C CYS A 144 4.32 22.67 20.93
N PRO A 145 3.80 23.89 20.84
CA PRO A 145 3.17 24.57 21.98
C PRO A 145 1.88 23.93 22.48
N THR A 146 1.22 23.11 21.66
CA THR A 146 0.00 22.37 22.04
C THR A 146 0.30 21.04 22.74
N LEU A 147 1.54 20.55 22.65
CA LEU A 147 1.92 19.24 23.16
C LEU A 147 2.08 19.27 24.69
N GLU A 148 1.26 18.50 25.38
CA GLU A 148 1.24 18.43 26.85
C GLU A 148 1.97 17.20 27.38
N HIS A 149 1.87 16.05 26.68
CA HIS A 149 2.45 14.78 27.11
C HIS A 149 3.08 14.01 25.95
N ILE A 150 4.20 13.33 26.25
CA ILE A 150 4.78 12.31 25.38
C ILE A 150 4.79 10.97 26.15
N ILE A 151 4.11 9.97 25.59
CA ILE A 151 3.91 8.64 26.19
C ILE A 151 4.65 7.62 25.34
N CYS A 152 5.35 6.67 25.99
CA CYS A 152 6.10 5.60 25.32
C CYS A 152 5.59 4.23 25.76
N PHE A 153 5.10 3.41 24.81
CA PHE A 153 4.54 2.10 25.11
C PHE A 153 5.59 1.13 25.68
N GLU A 154 6.78 1.10 25.11
CA GLU A 154 7.88 0.25 25.62
C GLU A 154 8.23 0.52 27.08
N ASN A 155 7.94 1.71 27.60
CA ASN A 155 8.13 2.10 28.99
C ASN A 155 6.87 1.88 29.87
N GLY A 156 5.93 1.04 29.40
CA GLY A 156 4.68 0.74 30.11
C GLY A 156 3.57 1.79 29.92
N GLY A 157 3.71 2.69 28.95
CA GLY A 157 2.77 3.81 28.75
C GLY A 157 1.35 3.38 28.42
N LEU A 158 1.15 2.28 27.67
CA LEU A 158 -0.19 1.76 27.42
C LEU A 158 -0.85 1.20 28.69
N ASP A 159 -0.08 0.41 29.47
CA ASP A 159 -0.56 -0.14 30.74
C ASP A 159 -0.89 0.98 31.73
N GLU A 160 -0.13 2.06 31.75
CA GLU A 160 -0.39 3.25 32.56
C GLU A 160 -1.69 3.93 32.13
N ILE A 161 -1.89 4.16 30.81
CA ILE A 161 -3.16 4.70 30.30
C ILE A 161 -4.33 3.82 30.73
N MET A 162 -4.23 2.51 30.55
CA MET A 162 -5.29 1.58 30.95
C MET A 162 -5.55 1.59 32.46
N ALA A 163 -4.50 1.69 33.29
CA ALA A 163 -4.64 1.76 34.74
C ALA A 163 -5.42 3.02 35.18
N TYR A 164 -5.14 4.16 34.57
CA TYR A 164 -5.89 5.41 34.83
C TYR A 164 -7.35 5.34 34.40
N GLY A 165 -7.71 4.44 33.48
CA GLY A 165 -9.10 4.23 33.06
C GLY A 165 -10.05 3.82 34.18
N SER A 166 -9.53 3.26 35.30
CA SER A 166 -10.34 2.96 36.48
C SER A 166 -10.94 4.20 37.17
N GLY A 167 -10.43 5.39 36.89
CA GLY A 167 -10.93 6.66 37.40
C GLY A 167 -12.10 7.27 36.62
N VAL A 168 -12.51 6.67 35.48
CA VAL A 168 -13.62 7.12 34.64
C VAL A 168 -14.69 6.05 34.60
N SER A 169 -15.94 6.41 34.79
CA SER A 169 -17.06 5.47 34.80
C SER A 169 -17.45 5.01 33.36
N ASP A 170 -18.21 3.89 33.28
CA ASP A 170 -18.75 3.45 31.98
C ASP A 170 -19.75 4.45 31.42
N GLU A 171 -20.58 5.05 32.29
CA GLU A 171 -21.58 6.04 31.92
C GLU A 171 -20.93 7.30 31.33
N GLU A 172 -19.80 7.75 31.86
CA GLU A 172 -19.03 8.88 31.33
C GLU A 172 -18.46 8.60 29.95
N LEU A 173 -17.92 7.38 29.75
CA LEU A 173 -17.43 6.95 28.44
C LEU A 173 -18.59 6.81 27.45
N ASP A 174 -19.69 6.16 27.84
CA ASP A 174 -20.85 5.97 26.95
C ASP A 174 -21.45 7.34 26.54
N ALA A 175 -21.60 8.28 27.45
CA ALA A 175 -22.02 9.64 27.13
C ALA A 175 -21.06 10.36 26.16
N ARG A 176 -19.76 10.08 26.23
CA ARG A 176 -18.76 10.57 25.27
C ARG A 176 -18.95 9.93 23.90
N ILE A 177 -19.08 8.61 23.81
CA ILE A 177 -19.32 7.86 22.58
C ILE A 177 -20.60 8.36 21.90
N ASP A 178 -21.70 8.48 22.64
CA ASP A 178 -23.00 8.95 22.12
C ASP A 178 -22.95 10.39 21.57
N SER A 179 -21.98 11.19 22.00
CA SER A 179 -21.80 12.57 21.52
C SER A 179 -21.09 12.64 20.15
N ILE A 180 -20.48 11.55 19.69
CA ILE A 180 -19.69 11.52 18.47
C ILE A 180 -20.61 11.27 17.27
N LYS A 181 -20.34 11.96 16.17
CA LYS A 181 -21.10 11.84 14.92
C LYS A 181 -20.24 11.30 13.80
N LYS A 182 -20.86 10.66 12.83
CA LYS A 182 -20.16 10.16 11.64
C LYS A 182 -19.37 11.24 10.90
N THR A 183 -19.82 12.49 10.95
CA THR A 183 -19.19 13.66 10.29
C THR A 183 -18.06 14.28 11.10
N ASP A 184 -17.83 13.85 12.34
CA ASP A 184 -16.72 14.35 13.15
C ASP A 184 -15.39 13.91 12.53
N LEU A 185 -14.41 14.82 12.54
CA LEU A 185 -13.04 14.54 12.17
C LEU A 185 -12.47 13.51 13.15
N CYS A 186 -11.96 12.41 12.65
CA CYS A 186 -11.40 11.34 13.48
C CYS A 186 -9.92 11.08 13.20
N SER A 187 -9.42 11.50 12.03
CA SER A 187 -8.00 11.31 11.72
C SER A 187 -7.49 12.34 10.72
N ILE A 188 -6.18 12.61 10.82
CA ILE A 188 -5.40 13.33 9.82
C ILE A 188 -4.29 12.39 9.38
N VAL A 189 -4.37 11.94 8.12
CA VAL A 189 -3.35 11.05 7.54
C VAL A 189 -2.40 11.85 6.67
N TYR A 190 -1.12 11.86 7.04
CA TYR A 190 -0.12 12.65 6.34
C TYR A 190 0.43 11.89 5.14
N THR A 191 0.33 12.51 3.96
CA THR A 191 0.87 11.96 2.72
C THR A 191 2.19 12.64 2.39
N SER A 192 3.20 11.83 2.07
CA SER A 192 4.47 12.30 1.52
C SER A 192 4.26 12.78 0.08
N GLY A 193 3.75 13.98 -0.10
CA GLY A 193 3.68 14.61 -1.41
C GLY A 193 5.07 14.80 -2.02
N SER A 194 5.13 15.06 -3.33
CA SER A 194 6.39 15.49 -4.01
C SER A 194 6.86 16.89 -3.59
N THR A 195 6.10 17.58 -2.73
CA THR A 195 6.39 18.90 -2.15
C THR A 195 7.12 18.75 -0.81
N ALA A 196 7.81 19.82 -0.38
CA ALA A 196 8.69 19.80 0.78
C ALA A 196 8.02 19.44 2.12
N ALA A 197 6.71 19.66 2.28
CA ALA A 197 5.97 19.32 3.49
C ALA A 197 4.83 18.32 3.20
N PRO A 198 4.62 17.31 4.09
CA PRO A 198 3.50 16.40 3.98
C PRO A 198 2.16 17.15 4.09
N LYS A 199 1.16 16.73 3.29
CA LYS A 199 -0.21 17.24 3.39
C LYS A 199 -1.02 16.34 4.31
N GLY A 200 -1.71 16.90 5.28
CA GLY A 200 -2.64 16.18 6.16
C GLY A 200 -4.00 16.01 5.51
N VAL A 201 -4.40 14.77 5.22
CA VAL A 201 -5.71 14.43 4.65
C VAL A 201 -6.70 14.25 5.80
N GLU A 202 -7.75 15.07 5.86
CA GLU A 202 -8.79 14.95 6.88
C GLU A 202 -9.72 13.77 6.59
N MET A 203 -9.94 12.93 7.62
CA MET A 203 -10.83 11.78 7.58
C MET A 203 -11.88 11.85 8.68
N THR A 204 -13.13 11.64 8.32
CA THR A 204 -14.24 11.52 9.29
C THR A 204 -14.53 10.04 9.57
N HIS A 205 -15.32 9.77 10.61
CA HIS A 205 -15.82 8.41 10.86
C HIS A 205 -16.60 7.87 9.65
N GLU A 206 -17.39 8.73 8.97
CA GLU A 206 -18.19 8.32 7.81
C GLU A 206 -17.33 7.76 6.68
N HIS A 207 -16.15 8.33 6.42
CA HIS A 207 -15.25 7.85 5.37
C HIS A 207 -14.81 6.40 5.63
N TYR A 208 -14.30 6.13 6.83
CA TYR A 208 -13.84 4.79 7.20
C TYR A 208 -15.00 3.80 7.35
N CYS A 209 -16.11 4.20 7.98
CA CYS A 209 -17.27 3.33 8.16
C CYS A 209 -17.92 2.97 6.82
N THR A 210 -18.03 3.94 5.88
CA THR A 210 -18.54 3.66 4.54
C THR A 210 -17.66 2.63 3.83
N THR A 211 -16.35 2.79 3.85
CA THR A 211 -15.42 1.83 3.24
C THR A 211 -15.50 0.46 3.93
N ALA A 212 -15.51 0.42 5.25
CA ALA A 212 -15.51 -0.80 6.03
C ALA A 212 -16.81 -1.61 5.90
N LEU A 213 -17.97 -0.94 5.83
CA LEU A 213 -19.27 -1.60 5.80
C LEU A 213 -19.76 -1.94 4.38
N ASN A 214 -19.27 -1.22 3.35
CA ASN A 214 -19.64 -1.52 1.95
C ASN A 214 -19.05 -2.85 1.48
N LEU A 215 -17.76 -3.11 1.74
CA LEU A 215 -17.07 -4.27 1.17
C LEU A 215 -17.63 -5.62 1.62
N PRO A 216 -17.95 -5.84 2.92
CA PRO A 216 -18.52 -7.11 3.38
C PRO A 216 -19.85 -7.48 2.69
N VAL A 217 -20.67 -6.51 2.39
CA VAL A 217 -21.95 -6.73 1.68
C VAL A 217 -21.72 -7.00 0.20
N TYR A 218 -20.75 -6.31 -0.40
CA TYR A 218 -20.44 -6.45 -1.82
C TYR A 218 -19.67 -7.74 -2.15
N MET A 219 -18.86 -8.21 -1.20
CA MET A 219 -18.02 -9.42 -1.34
C MET A 219 -18.19 -10.38 -0.15
N PRO A 220 -19.42 -10.86 0.12
CA PRO A 220 -19.68 -11.75 1.28
C PRO A 220 -18.85 -13.04 1.21
N GLN A 221 -18.57 -13.56 0.01
CA GLN A 221 -17.75 -14.77 -0.16
C GLN A 221 -16.31 -14.58 0.33
N LEU A 222 -15.81 -13.34 0.29
CA LEU A 222 -14.47 -12.99 0.77
C LEU A 222 -14.44 -12.88 2.30
N LEU A 223 -15.48 -12.34 2.90
CA LEU A 223 -15.44 -11.75 4.24
C LEU A 223 -16.34 -12.43 5.30
N HIS A 224 -17.35 -13.21 4.89
CA HIS A 224 -18.36 -13.80 5.78
C HIS A 224 -18.33 -15.33 5.91
N GLU A 225 -17.30 -16.00 5.40
CA GLU A 225 -17.19 -17.45 5.62
C GLU A 225 -16.44 -17.75 6.92
N LYS A 226 -17.01 -18.64 7.76
CA LYS A 226 -16.39 -19.10 9.00
C LYS A 226 -14.97 -19.64 8.78
N LYS A 227 -14.07 -19.35 9.70
CA LYS A 227 -12.64 -19.75 9.70
C LYS A 227 -11.76 -19.07 8.65
N LYS A 228 -12.16 -17.93 8.09
CA LYS A 228 -11.26 -17.10 7.31
C LYS A 228 -10.41 -16.24 8.21
N ASN A 229 -9.19 -16.05 7.78
CA ASN A 229 -8.21 -15.23 8.49
C ASN A 229 -7.38 -14.40 7.52
N VAL A 230 -6.85 -13.32 8.03
CA VAL A 230 -5.95 -12.41 7.32
C VAL A 230 -4.66 -12.24 8.10
N LEU A 231 -3.55 -12.00 7.43
CA LEU A 231 -2.30 -11.59 8.05
C LEU A 231 -2.02 -10.12 7.69
N LEU A 232 -2.07 -9.24 8.68
CA LEU A 232 -1.72 -7.83 8.54
C LEU A 232 -0.24 -7.61 8.85
N PHE A 233 0.45 -6.91 7.96
CA PHE A 233 1.87 -6.55 8.11
C PHE A 233 2.20 -5.20 7.49
N LEU A 234 1.23 -4.58 6.81
CA LEU A 234 1.41 -3.24 6.22
C LEU A 234 1.29 -2.17 7.31
N PRO A 235 2.01 -1.04 7.19
CA PRO A 235 1.95 0.04 8.17
C PRO A 235 0.54 0.60 8.34
N GLN A 236 -0.03 0.51 9.53
CA GLN A 236 -1.37 1.05 9.84
C GLN A 236 -1.38 2.58 9.96
N ALA A 237 -0.23 3.21 10.08
CA ALA A 237 -0.12 4.66 9.88
C ALA A 237 -0.56 5.10 8.48
N HIS A 238 -0.58 4.17 7.50
CA HIS A 238 -1.08 4.40 6.14
C HIS A 238 -2.57 4.07 6.05
N SER A 239 -3.35 4.95 5.38
CA SER A 239 -4.80 4.79 5.21
C SER A 239 -5.22 3.43 4.67
N PHE A 240 -4.45 2.83 3.75
CA PHE A 240 -4.76 1.54 3.14
C PHE A 240 -4.81 0.40 4.17
N ALA A 241 -3.75 0.22 4.96
CA ALA A 241 -3.71 -0.85 5.96
C ALA A 241 -4.77 -0.64 7.06
N ARG A 242 -4.97 0.61 7.48
CA ARG A 242 -5.95 0.99 8.49
C ARG A 242 -7.39 0.72 8.03
N ALA A 243 -7.75 1.14 6.81
CA ALA A 243 -9.07 0.85 6.25
C ALA A 243 -9.31 -0.67 6.11
N ILE A 244 -8.29 -1.43 5.71
CA ILE A 244 -8.37 -2.89 5.65
C ILE A 244 -8.62 -3.50 7.04
N ASN A 245 -7.96 -2.99 8.09
CA ASN A 245 -8.22 -3.46 9.45
C ASN A 245 -9.70 -3.27 9.83
N TYR A 246 -10.26 -2.08 9.60
CA TYR A 246 -11.68 -1.85 9.88
C TYR A 246 -12.62 -2.73 9.05
N ILE A 247 -12.29 -3.00 7.77
CA ILE A 247 -13.03 -3.96 6.93
C ILE A 247 -12.98 -5.36 7.57
N CYS A 248 -11.82 -5.79 8.06
CA CYS A 248 -11.66 -7.11 8.68
C CYS A 248 -12.43 -7.21 10.01
N VAL A 249 -12.44 -6.15 10.82
CA VAL A 249 -13.23 -6.09 12.07
C VAL A 249 -14.73 -6.09 11.77
N ALA A 250 -15.19 -5.30 10.79
CA ALA A 250 -16.60 -5.27 10.35
C ALA A 250 -17.07 -6.63 9.79
N SER A 251 -16.14 -7.46 9.35
CA SER A 251 -16.37 -8.80 8.78
C SER A 251 -16.26 -9.90 9.84
N GLU A 252 -16.27 -11.17 9.41
CA GLU A 252 -16.09 -12.33 10.30
C GLU A 252 -14.63 -12.84 10.31
N LEU A 253 -13.67 -12.02 9.89
CA LEU A 253 -12.28 -12.42 9.77
C LEU A 253 -11.57 -12.48 11.12
N HIS A 254 -10.69 -13.47 11.28
CA HIS A 254 -9.69 -13.52 12.34
C HIS A 254 -8.41 -12.87 11.83
N ILE A 255 -7.91 -11.89 12.56
CA ILE A 255 -6.79 -11.04 12.16
C ILE A 255 -5.52 -11.50 12.85
N TYR A 256 -4.52 -11.93 12.09
CA TYR A 256 -3.17 -12.15 12.57
C TYR A 256 -2.35 -10.90 12.29
N ILE A 257 -1.53 -10.48 13.25
CA ILE A 257 -0.61 -9.36 13.11
C ILE A 257 0.81 -9.89 13.04
N ALA A 258 1.51 -9.63 11.94
CA ALA A 258 2.90 -10.03 11.76
C ALA A 258 3.84 -9.04 12.47
N GLN A 259 4.97 -9.54 12.94
CA GLN A 259 5.99 -8.70 13.59
C GLN A 259 6.76 -7.77 12.61
N GLY A 260 6.59 -7.97 11.31
CA GLY A 260 7.18 -7.14 10.26
C GLY A 260 7.56 -7.94 9.02
N ILE A 261 8.12 -7.25 8.02
CA ILE A 261 8.47 -7.84 6.73
C ILE A 261 9.56 -8.93 6.85
N LYS A 262 10.46 -8.82 7.81
CA LYS A 262 11.55 -9.80 8.02
C LYS A 262 11.05 -11.16 8.48
N THR A 263 9.97 -11.21 9.25
CA THR A 263 9.37 -12.45 9.78
C THR A 263 8.22 -12.96 8.92
N LEU A 264 7.81 -12.19 7.90
CA LEU A 264 6.59 -12.42 7.12
C LEU A 264 6.42 -13.86 6.63
N ILE A 265 7.47 -14.48 6.08
CA ILE A 265 7.38 -15.86 5.56
C ILE A 265 7.13 -16.87 6.70
N ALA A 266 7.76 -16.67 7.85
CA ALA A 266 7.53 -17.53 9.03
C ALA A 266 6.11 -17.32 9.58
N ASP A 267 5.67 -16.07 9.66
CA ASP A 267 4.33 -15.72 10.15
C ASP A 267 3.22 -16.23 9.21
N LEU A 268 3.46 -16.23 7.88
CA LEU A 268 2.57 -16.86 6.88
C LEU A 268 2.39 -18.36 7.11
N GLN A 269 3.44 -19.07 7.55
CA GLN A 269 3.34 -20.51 7.83
C GLN A 269 2.52 -20.81 9.10
N VAL A 270 2.46 -19.88 10.04
CA VAL A 270 1.63 -19.97 11.25
C VAL A 270 0.20 -19.55 10.96
N ALA A 271 0.00 -18.37 10.44
CA ALA A 271 -1.32 -17.81 10.17
C ALA A 271 -2.07 -18.57 9.08
N LYS A 272 -1.37 -19.06 8.05
CA LYS A 272 -1.94 -19.70 6.84
C LYS A 272 -3.17 -18.93 6.34
N PRO A 273 -2.99 -17.67 5.97
CA PRO A 273 -4.11 -16.78 5.71
C PRO A 273 -4.91 -17.23 4.49
N SER A 274 -6.23 -17.10 4.60
CA SER A 274 -7.16 -17.29 3.48
C SER A 274 -7.31 -16.01 2.65
N VAL A 275 -7.09 -14.86 3.28
CA VAL A 275 -7.07 -13.52 2.66
C VAL A 275 -5.72 -12.87 2.95
N MET A 276 -5.10 -12.29 1.94
CA MET A 276 -3.87 -11.53 2.10
C MET A 276 -4.02 -10.16 1.47
N ILE A 277 -3.45 -9.16 2.14
CA ILE A 277 -3.35 -7.80 1.61
C ILE A 277 -1.87 -7.49 1.45
N VAL A 278 -1.47 -7.20 0.22
CA VAL A 278 -0.05 -7.04 -0.11
C VAL A 278 0.20 -5.78 -0.94
N VAL A 279 1.43 -5.32 -0.92
CA VAL A 279 1.94 -4.40 -1.95
C VAL A 279 2.66 -5.20 -3.03
N PRO A 280 2.75 -4.73 -4.28
CA PRO A 280 3.40 -5.46 -5.38
C PRO A 280 4.78 -6.00 -5.07
N ARG A 281 5.59 -5.25 -4.31
CA ARG A 281 6.94 -5.67 -3.89
C ARG A 281 7.00 -7.01 -3.17
N VAL A 282 5.96 -7.36 -2.43
CA VAL A 282 5.86 -8.68 -1.74
C VAL A 282 5.76 -9.81 -2.77
N LEU A 283 4.92 -9.63 -3.80
CA LEU A 283 4.78 -10.61 -4.89
C LEU A 283 6.06 -10.73 -5.72
N GLU A 284 6.73 -9.61 -6.01
CA GLU A 284 8.04 -9.60 -6.68
C GLU A 284 9.08 -10.40 -5.89
N LYS A 285 9.19 -10.20 -4.57
CA LYS A 285 10.10 -10.95 -3.70
C LYS A 285 9.78 -12.45 -3.68
N VAL A 286 8.51 -12.82 -3.61
CA VAL A 286 8.08 -14.23 -3.66
C VAL A 286 8.43 -14.86 -5.01
N TYR A 287 8.20 -14.16 -6.11
CA TYR A 287 8.57 -14.60 -7.45
C TYR A 287 10.08 -14.81 -7.58
N ASN A 288 10.87 -13.79 -7.17
CA ASN A 288 12.33 -13.83 -7.26
C ASN A 288 12.92 -14.95 -6.40
N ALA A 289 12.43 -15.14 -5.17
CA ALA A 289 12.85 -16.24 -4.31
C ALA A 289 12.54 -17.62 -4.92
N ALA A 290 11.37 -17.77 -5.56
CA ALA A 290 11.01 -19.01 -6.26
C ALA A 290 11.91 -19.26 -7.49
N SER A 291 12.20 -18.22 -8.27
CA SER A 291 13.11 -18.27 -9.42
C SER A 291 14.52 -18.67 -9.00
N GLN A 292 15.06 -18.04 -7.97
CA GLN A 292 16.40 -18.33 -7.42
C GLN A 292 16.49 -19.77 -6.89
N LYS A 293 15.46 -20.23 -6.15
CA LYS A 293 15.40 -21.62 -5.67
C LYS A 293 15.39 -22.64 -6.81
N ALA A 294 14.77 -22.31 -7.94
CA ALA A 294 14.79 -23.14 -9.15
C ALA A 294 16.19 -23.16 -9.82
N GLY A 295 16.95 -22.08 -9.70
CA GLY A 295 18.31 -21.93 -10.26
C GLY A 295 18.34 -21.97 -11.79
N HIS A 296 19.52 -22.26 -12.37
CA HIS A 296 19.75 -22.18 -13.82
C HIS A 296 19.74 -23.54 -14.55
N GLY A 297 19.69 -24.66 -13.83
CA GLY A 297 19.68 -26.00 -14.44
C GLY A 297 18.31 -26.39 -14.99
N ALA A 298 18.05 -27.70 -15.09
CA ALA A 298 16.78 -28.24 -15.58
C ALA A 298 15.56 -27.69 -14.79
N LYS A 299 15.72 -27.46 -13.49
CA LYS A 299 14.66 -26.85 -12.65
C LYS A 299 14.38 -25.39 -13.04
N GLY A 300 15.41 -24.59 -13.36
CA GLY A 300 15.25 -23.22 -13.83
C GLY A 300 14.54 -23.14 -15.18
N VAL A 301 14.91 -24.03 -16.12
CA VAL A 301 14.21 -24.15 -17.40
C VAL A 301 12.74 -24.54 -17.19
N ALA A 302 12.46 -25.47 -16.27
CA ALA A 302 11.10 -25.88 -15.93
C ALA A 302 10.31 -24.72 -15.29
N PHE A 303 10.94 -23.92 -14.41
CA PHE A 303 10.32 -22.74 -13.81
C PHE A 303 9.97 -21.68 -14.88
N ALA A 304 10.90 -21.35 -15.77
CA ALA A 304 10.65 -20.42 -16.87
C ALA A 304 9.52 -20.89 -17.79
N ALA A 305 9.49 -22.19 -18.12
CA ALA A 305 8.40 -22.77 -18.91
C ALA A 305 7.05 -22.72 -18.16
N ALA A 306 7.06 -22.92 -16.84
CA ALA A 306 5.88 -22.79 -15.99
C ALA A 306 5.36 -21.35 -15.99
N VAL A 307 6.23 -20.34 -15.87
CA VAL A 307 5.87 -18.92 -15.94
C VAL A 307 5.13 -18.63 -17.26
N VAL A 308 5.72 -19.02 -18.39
CA VAL A 308 5.10 -18.82 -19.72
C VAL A 308 3.77 -19.56 -19.85
N ALA A 309 3.67 -20.79 -19.31
CA ALA A 309 2.41 -21.56 -19.36
C ALA A 309 1.30 -20.89 -18.54
N ALA A 310 1.62 -20.36 -17.35
CA ALA A 310 0.66 -19.63 -16.51
C ALA A 310 0.19 -18.33 -17.17
N GLN A 311 1.12 -17.54 -17.70
CA GLN A 311 0.82 -16.27 -18.39
C GLN A 311 -0.05 -16.50 -19.64
N ASN A 312 0.31 -17.47 -20.49
CA ASN A 312 -0.47 -17.80 -21.69
C ASN A 312 -1.88 -18.29 -21.34
N TYR A 313 -2.01 -19.08 -20.27
CA TYR A 313 -3.32 -19.49 -19.75
C TYR A 313 -4.18 -18.27 -19.40
N MET A 314 -3.63 -17.30 -18.67
CA MET A 314 -4.35 -16.09 -18.27
C MET A 314 -4.63 -15.13 -19.42
N LYS A 315 -3.73 -15.02 -20.42
CA LYS A 315 -3.97 -14.25 -21.65
C LYS A 315 -5.18 -14.77 -22.43
N GLU A 316 -5.32 -16.11 -22.54
CA GLU A 316 -6.51 -16.70 -23.17
C GLU A 316 -7.77 -16.45 -22.33
N VAL A 317 -7.68 -16.55 -20.99
CA VAL A 317 -8.81 -16.27 -20.08
C VAL A 317 -9.26 -14.82 -20.22
N SER A 318 -8.32 -13.86 -20.23
CA SER A 318 -8.63 -12.44 -20.39
C SER A 318 -9.25 -12.13 -21.75
N ALA A 319 -8.72 -12.71 -22.84
CA ALA A 319 -9.18 -12.41 -24.19
C ALA A 319 -10.51 -13.09 -24.57
N LYS A 320 -10.82 -14.26 -24.00
CA LYS A 320 -11.91 -15.14 -24.44
C LYS A 320 -12.86 -15.59 -23.32
N GLY A 321 -12.66 -15.10 -22.09
CA GLY A 321 -13.37 -15.55 -20.88
C GLY A 321 -13.02 -16.98 -20.43
N LYS A 322 -12.26 -17.75 -21.22
CA LYS A 322 -11.85 -19.13 -20.91
C LYS A 322 -10.56 -19.51 -21.64
N ALA A 323 -9.79 -20.40 -21.03
CA ALA A 323 -8.60 -20.96 -21.67
C ALA A 323 -8.93 -22.21 -22.49
N SER A 324 -8.14 -22.46 -23.56
CA SER A 324 -8.19 -23.67 -24.38
C SER A 324 -7.80 -24.92 -23.57
N ALA A 325 -8.23 -26.10 -24.03
CA ALA A 325 -7.86 -27.37 -23.41
C ALA A 325 -6.32 -27.56 -23.37
N LEU A 326 -5.61 -27.12 -24.41
CA LEU A 326 -4.16 -27.20 -24.47
C LEU A 326 -3.49 -26.29 -23.42
N ALA A 327 -3.95 -25.05 -23.26
CA ALA A 327 -3.42 -24.13 -22.25
C ALA A 327 -3.69 -24.66 -20.82
N LYS A 328 -4.89 -25.23 -20.58
CA LYS A 328 -5.22 -25.92 -19.31
C LYS A 328 -4.28 -27.07 -19.03
N ALA A 329 -4.07 -27.98 -19.99
CA ALA A 329 -3.21 -29.15 -19.85
C ALA A 329 -1.73 -28.75 -19.57
N ARG A 330 -1.21 -27.77 -20.32
CA ARG A 330 0.14 -27.23 -20.11
C ARG A 330 0.31 -26.64 -18.71
N ARG A 331 -0.63 -25.81 -18.27
CA ARG A 331 -0.64 -25.25 -16.92
C ARG A 331 -0.65 -26.36 -15.87
N MET A 332 -1.55 -27.35 -15.99
CA MET A 332 -1.69 -28.45 -15.03
C MET A 332 -0.42 -29.31 -14.92
N ALA A 333 0.35 -29.47 -16.00
CA ALA A 333 1.60 -30.21 -15.97
C ALA A 333 2.65 -29.61 -15.02
N PHE A 334 2.64 -28.30 -14.81
CA PHE A 334 3.57 -27.60 -13.90
C PHE A 334 3.06 -27.47 -12.46
N ASP A 335 1.80 -27.84 -12.19
CA ASP A 335 1.21 -27.67 -10.86
C ASP A 335 2.02 -28.37 -9.74
N PRO A 336 2.32 -29.68 -9.82
CA PRO A 336 3.04 -30.37 -8.76
C PRO A 336 4.52 -29.97 -8.64
N MET A 337 5.11 -29.43 -9.71
CA MET A 337 6.54 -29.10 -9.74
C MET A 337 6.86 -27.66 -9.32
N VAL A 338 5.94 -26.72 -9.59
CA VAL A 338 6.19 -25.28 -9.43
C VAL A 338 5.08 -24.60 -8.63
N TYR A 339 3.81 -24.70 -9.10
CA TYR A 339 2.74 -23.86 -8.54
C TYR A 339 2.30 -24.28 -7.14
N ALA A 340 2.33 -25.59 -6.84
CA ALA A 340 2.01 -26.07 -5.49
C ALA A 340 2.99 -25.51 -4.45
N SER A 341 4.30 -25.55 -4.73
CA SER A 341 5.31 -24.98 -3.83
C SER A 341 5.17 -23.47 -3.67
N LEU A 342 4.78 -22.75 -4.72
CA LEU A 342 4.52 -21.31 -4.65
C LEU A 342 3.34 -21.01 -3.72
N ARG A 343 2.25 -21.78 -3.82
CA ARG A 343 1.09 -21.63 -2.94
C ARG A 343 1.44 -21.95 -1.48
N GLU A 344 2.29 -22.96 -1.24
CA GLU A 344 2.76 -23.31 0.11
C GLU A 344 3.56 -22.18 0.77
N VAL A 345 4.43 -21.48 0.03
CA VAL A 345 5.17 -20.32 0.54
C VAL A 345 4.20 -19.23 1.05
N LEU A 346 3.05 -19.08 0.40
CA LEU A 346 1.98 -18.15 0.77
C LEU A 346 1.02 -18.73 1.83
N GLY A 347 1.43 -19.78 2.56
CA GLY A 347 0.62 -20.42 3.62
C GLY A 347 -0.32 -21.53 3.16
N GLY A 348 -0.40 -21.82 1.86
CA GLY A 348 -1.13 -22.94 1.27
C GLY A 348 -2.66 -22.81 1.23
N ARG A 349 -3.25 -21.77 1.83
CA ARG A 349 -4.69 -21.56 1.97
C ARG A 349 -5.23 -20.28 1.33
N ALA A 350 -4.36 -19.45 0.76
CA ALA A 350 -4.76 -18.17 0.18
C ALA A 350 -5.82 -18.35 -0.91
N GLN A 351 -7.00 -17.84 -0.66
CA GLN A 351 -8.14 -17.83 -1.58
C GLN A 351 -8.24 -16.49 -2.31
N TRP A 352 -7.77 -15.41 -1.67
CA TRP A 352 -7.74 -14.06 -2.24
C TRP A 352 -6.51 -13.31 -1.76
N ILE A 353 -5.82 -12.70 -2.71
CA ILE A 353 -4.71 -11.79 -2.44
C ILE A 353 -5.04 -10.46 -3.09
N VAL A 354 -5.23 -9.43 -2.28
CA VAL A 354 -5.48 -8.07 -2.74
C VAL A 354 -4.16 -7.32 -2.80
N ALA A 355 -3.77 -6.88 -3.98
CA ALA A 355 -2.60 -6.05 -4.22
C ALA A 355 -2.99 -4.59 -4.44
N GLY A 356 -2.34 -3.66 -3.75
CA GLY A 356 -2.64 -2.24 -3.86
C GLY A 356 -1.48 -1.36 -3.42
N GLY A 357 -1.68 -0.03 -3.48
CA GLY A 357 -0.71 0.96 -3.03
C GLY A 357 0.41 1.30 -4.03
N ALA A 358 0.66 0.47 -5.03
CA ALA A 358 1.59 0.71 -6.13
C ALA A 358 1.14 -0.08 -7.38
N PRO A 359 1.61 0.27 -8.59
CA PRO A 359 1.31 -0.51 -9.79
C PRO A 359 1.82 -1.95 -9.68
N LEU A 360 1.02 -2.90 -10.14
CA LEU A 360 1.41 -4.32 -10.23
C LEU A 360 1.68 -4.66 -11.70
N ASP A 361 2.84 -5.27 -11.97
CA ASP A 361 3.16 -5.74 -13.31
C ASP A 361 2.11 -6.73 -13.83
N PRO A 362 1.45 -6.47 -14.97
CA PRO A 362 0.39 -7.33 -15.51
C PRO A 362 0.85 -8.76 -15.83
N GLU A 363 2.12 -8.95 -16.20
CA GLU A 363 2.68 -10.28 -16.49
C GLU A 363 2.95 -11.05 -15.19
N LEU A 364 3.39 -10.36 -14.13
CA LEU A 364 3.55 -10.93 -12.79
C LEU A 364 2.20 -11.34 -12.21
N MET A 365 1.19 -10.48 -12.33
CA MET A 365 -0.18 -10.81 -11.95
C MET A 365 -0.72 -12.02 -12.72
N ALA A 366 -0.54 -12.05 -14.04
CA ALA A 366 -0.93 -13.18 -14.88
C ALA A 366 -0.23 -14.48 -14.47
N PHE A 367 1.05 -14.42 -14.12
CA PHE A 367 1.78 -15.57 -13.57
C PHE A 367 1.13 -16.11 -12.29
N PHE A 368 0.94 -15.26 -11.28
CA PHE A 368 0.36 -15.69 -10.00
C PHE A 368 -1.04 -16.26 -10.18
N ARG A 369 -1.92 -15.57 -10.91
CA ARG A 369 -3.28 -16.08 -11.20
C ARG A 369 -3.25 -17.40 -11.96
N GLY A 370 -2.40 -17.50 -12.97
CA GLY A 370 -2.18 -18.73 -13.72
C GLY A 370 -1.62 -19.86 -12.85
N ALA A 371 -0.77 -19.57 -11.87
CA ALA A 371 -0.28 -20.53 -10.89
C ALA A 371 -1.34 -20.96 -9.84
N GLY A 372 -2.54 -20.38 -9.89
CA GLY A 372 -3.62 -20.66 -8.93
C GLY A 372 -3.49 -19.86 -7.63
N VAL A 373 -2.75 -18.76 -7.66
CA VAL A 373 -2.68 -17.76 -6.60
C VAL A 373 -3.60 -16.60 -7.01
N PRO A 374 -4.77 -16.44 -6.39
CA PRO A 374 -5.82 -15.53 -6.85
C PRO A 374 -5.51 -14.08 -6.44
N VAL A 375 -4.67 -13.40 -7.22
CA VAL A 375 -4.32 -11.99 -7.01
C VAL A 375 -5.36 -11.10 -7.66
N TYR A 376 -5.82 -10.09 -6.93
CA TYR A 376 -6.73 -9.02 -7.38
C TYR A 376 -6.09 -7.68 -7.09
N GLU A 377 -6.15 -6.78 -8.03
CA GLU A 377 -5.59 -5.44 -7.88
C GLU A 377 -6.70 -4.45 -7.53
N GLY A 378 -6.37 -3.49 -6.66
CA GLY A 378 -7.20 -2.36 -6.31
C GLY A 378 -6.42 -1.06 -6.44
N TYR A 379 -7.12 0.02 -6.74
CA TYR A 379 -6.59 1.37 -6.84
C TYR A 379 -7.29 2.30 -5.86
N GLY A 380 -6.51 3.17 -5.25
CA GLY A 380 -6.99 4.22 -4.37
C GLY A 380 -5.87 5.07 -3.83
N LEU A 381 -6.27 6.11 -3.12
CA LEU A 381 -5.40 7.11 -2.53
C LEU A 381 -5.79 7.31 -1.06
N THR A 382 -4.96 8.01 -0.30
CA THR A 382 -5.35 8.44 1.04
C THR A 382 -6.63 9.29 0.97
N GLU A 383 -6.72 10.15 -0.02
CA GLU A 383 -7.83 11.07 -0.29
C GLU A 383 -9.14 10.35 -0.66
N THR A 384 -9.11 9.05 -0.96
CA THR A 384 -10.29 8.21 -1.22
C THR A 384 -10.53 7.16 -0.13
N THR A 385 -9.91 7.33 1.05
CA THR A 385 -9.99 6.39 2.18
C THR A 385 -9.65 4.95 1.76
N ALA A 386 -8.53 4.79 1.05
CA ALA A 386 -8.02 3.57 0.41
C ALA A 386 -8.72 3.24 -0.92
N PRO A 387 -9.45 2.10 -1.14
CA PRO A 387 -9.83 1.72 -2.50
C PRO A 387 -10.99 2.57 -3.04
N CYS A 388 -10.81 3.15 -4.23
CA CYS A 388 -11.90 3.71 -5.03
C CYS A 388 -12.20 2.89 -6.30
N ALA A 389 -11.32 1.93 -6.65
CA ALA A 389 -11.56 0.92 -7.67
C ALA A 389 -11.02 -0.44 -7.20
N PHE A 390 -11.68 -1.52 -7.60
CA PHE A 390 -11.29 -2.87 -7.23
C PHE A 390 -11.75 -3.89 -8.29
N ASN A 391 -10.94 -4.93 -8.52
CA ASN A 391 -11.30 -6.03 -9.40
C ASN A 391 -12.37 -6.91 -8.73
N PRO A 392 -13.61 -6.95 -9.24
CA PRO A 392 -14.69 -7.70 -8.62
C PRO A 392 -14.47 -9.21 -8.76
N LEU A 393 -15.03 -9.97 -7.81
CA LEU A 393 -14.98 -11.43 -7.83
C LEU A 393 -16.02 -11.99 -8.81
N GLY A 394 -15.68 -13.11 -9.47
CA GLY A 394 -16.62 -13.84 -10.30
C GLY A 394 -16.89 -13.26 -11.69
N VAL A 395 -16.23 -12.17 -12.07
CA VAL A 395 -16.30 -11.59 -13.41
C VAL A 395 -15.06 -11.95 -14.23
N PRO A 396 -15.12 -11.82 -15.58
CA PRO A 396 -13.96 -12.03 -16.43
C PRO A 396 -12.77 -11.20 -16.00
N TYR A 397 -11.57 -11.78 -16.08
CA TYR A 397 -10.32 -11.10 -15.75
C TYR A 397 -9.93 -10.15 -16.88
N HIS A 398 -9.75 -8.87 -16.55
CA HIS A 398 -9.23 -7.83 -17.43
C HIS A 398 -7.78 -7.55 -17.07
N GLN A 399 -6.84 -8.07 -17.88
CA GLN A 399 -5.40 -7.95 -17.61
C GLN A 399 -4.95 -6.49 -17.59
N GLY A 400 -4.27 -6.09 -16.51
CA GLY A 400 -3.76 -4.73 -16.30
C GLY A 400 -4.79 -3.72 -15.84
N SER A 401 -6.05 -4.13 -15.58
CA SER A 401 -7.06 -3.28 -14.98
C SER A 401 -7.00 -3.32 -13.45
N VAL A 402 -7.25 -2.19 -12.82
CA VAL A 402 -7.45 -2.07 -11.37
C VAL A 402 -8.90 -2.30 -10.94
N GLY A 403 -9.76 -2.69 -11.89
CA GLY A 403 -11.14 -3.05 -11.65
C GLY A 403 -12.15 -1.95 -11.98
N VAL A 404 -13.34 -2.08 -11.40
CA VAL A 404 -14.45 -1.13 -11.55
C VAL A 404 -14.54 -0.22 -10.33
N ALA A 405 -15.39 0.79 -10.35
CA ALA A 405 -15.63 1.65 -9.20
C ALA A 405 -15.97 0.83 -7.94
N PHE A 406 -15.29 1.13 -6.82
CA PHE A 406 -15.59 0.53 -5.52
C PHE A 406 -17.00 0.96 -5.07
N PRO A 407 -17.73 0.13 -4.29
CA PRO A 407 -19.07 0.49 -3.84
C PRO A 407 -19.16 1.86 -3.17
N GLY A 408 -20.07 2.71 -3.62
CA GLY A 408 -20.23 4.08 -3.17
C GLY A 408 -19.38 5.12 -3.90
N PHE A 409 -18.62 4.69 -4.92
CA PHE A 409 -17.81 5.59 -5.75
C PHE A 409 -18.32 5.69 -7.18
N GLU A 410 -18.02 6.82 -7.78
CA GLU A 410 -18.15 7.09 -9.21
C GLU A 410 -16.79 7.60 -9.72
N LEU A 411 -16.35 7.06 -10.86
CA LEU A 411 -15.09 7.39 -11.51
C LEU A 411 -15.37 7.95 -12.89
N ARG A 412 -14.66 8.99 -13.30
CA ARG A 412 -14.70 9.51 -14.67
C ARG A 412 -13.31 9.83 -15.20
N ILE A 413 -13.18 9.85 -16.49
CA ILE A 413 -11.99 10.30 -17.21
C ILE A 413 -12.27 11.69 -17.76
N ALA A 414 -11.44 12.65 -17.38
CA ALA A 414 -11.51 14.03 -17.87
C ALA A 414 -10.93 14.15 -19.30
N GLU A 415 -11.09 15.32 -19.93
CA GLU A 415 -10.60 15.56 -21.30
C GLU A 415 -9.07 15.44 -21.42
N ASP A 416 -8.35 15.68 -20.35
CA ASP A 416 -6.89 15.57 -20.26
C ASP A 416 -6.43 14.19 -19.75
N GLU A 417 -7.30 13.19 -19.83
CA GLU A 417 -7.11 11.80 -19.40
C GLU A 417 -6.96 11.63 -17.87
N GLU A 418 -7.17 12.69 -17.06
CA GLU A 418 -7.11 12.61 -15.61
C GLU A 418 -8.29 11.78 -15.06
N ILE A 419 -7.97 10.86 -14.15
CA ILE A 419 -8.98 10.12 -13.38
C ILE A 419 -9.54 11.06 -12.31
N GLN A 420 -10.86 11.19 -12.29
CA GLN A 420 -11.58 11.96 -11.28
C GLN A 420 -12.53 11.05 -10.50
N VAL A 421 -12.64 11.30 -9.21
CA VAL A 421 -13.36 10.43 -8.27
C VAL A 421 -14.40 11.23 -7.51
N LYS A 422 -15.59 10.64 -7.30
CA LYS A 422 -16.64 11.17 -6.45
C LYS A 422 -17.23 10.04 -5.60
N GLY A 423 -17.51 10.32 -4.33
CA GLY A 423 -18.08 9.32 -3.41
C GLY A 423 -18.05 9.80 -1.97
N THR A 424 -18.81 9.13 -1.11
CA THR A 424 -18.93 9.49 0.32
C THR A 424 -17.59 9.38 1.06
N ALA A 425 -16.73 8.44 0.67
CA ALA A 425 -15.42 8.25 1.30
C ALA A 425 -14.28 9.03 0.61
N VAL A 426 -14.60 10.05 -0.21
CA VAL A 426 -13.63 11.04 -0.69
C VAL A 426 -13.44 12.10 0.39
N PHE A 427 -12.19 12.40 0.74
CA PHE A 427 -11.84 13.37 1.78
C PHE A 427 -12.45 14.76 1.50
N PRO A 428 -12.74 15.57 2.55
CA PRO A 428 -13.30 16.90 2.35
C PRO A 428 -12.25 17.96 2.02
N LYS A 429 -11.06 17.86 2.59
CA LYS A 429 -9.99 18.85 2.42
C LYS A 429 -8.64 18.40 3.00
N TYR A 430 -7.59 19.12 2.65
CA TYR A 430 -6.31 19.05 3.35
C TYR A 430 -6.33 19.95 4.59
N HIS A 431 -5.86 19.40 5.71
CA HIS A 431 -5.85 20.09 7.00
C HIS A 431 -4.99 21.36 6.96
N LYS A 432 -5.58 22.50 7.30
CA LYS A 432 -4.94 23.83 7.29
C LYS A 432 -4.25 24.18 5.95
N ASN A 433 -4.85 23.75 4.82
CA ASN A 433 -4.32 24.04 3.50
C ASN A 433 -5.46 24.24 2.49
N GLU A 434 -6.08 25.42 2.55
CA GLU A 434 -7.24 25.78 1.74
C GLU A 434 -6.90 25.78 0.24
N GLU A 435 -5.78 26.38 -0.15
CA GLU A 435 -5.33 26.46 -1.56
C GLU A 435 -5.21 25.07 -2.20
N ALA A 436 -4.51 24.14 -1.51
CA ALA A 436 -4.38 22.78 -2.01
C ALA A 436 -5.72 22.02 -2.01
N SER A 437 -6.64 22.37 -1.10
CA SER A 437 -7.96 21.75 -1.05
C SER A 437 -8.82 22.20 -2.22
N GLU A 438 -8.88 23.51 -2.50
CA GLU A 438 -9.61 24.08 -3.63
C GLU A 438 -9.09 23.55 -4.97
N ASP A 439 -7.78 23.51 -5.16
CA ASP A 439 -7.12 22.98 -6.36
C ASP A 439 -7.41 21.50 -6.61
N SER A 440 -7.74 20.76 -5.55
CA SER A 440 -7.97 19.31 -5.63
C SER A 440 -9.35 18.93 -6.14
N PHE A 441 -10.28 19.85 -6.22
CA PHE A 441 -11.64 19.58 -6.68
C PHE A 441 -11.99 20.36 -7.95
N THR A 442 -12.88 19.80 -8.73
CA THR A 442 -13.53 20.50 -9.84
C THR A 442 -14.72 21.32 -9.33
N GLU A 443 -15.20 22.27 -10.12
CA GLU A 443 -16.38 23.09 -9.79
C GLU A 443 -17.64 22.23 -9.51
N ASP A 444 -17.77 21.07 -10.15
CA ASP A 444 -18.87 20.11 -9.96
C ASP A 444 -18.59 19.05 -8.88
N GLY A 445 -17.52 19.24 -8.08
CA GLY A 445 -17.22 18.50 -6.85
C GLY A 445 -16.59 17.12 -7.07
N TRP A 446 -15.82 16.93 -8.14
CA TRP A 446 -15.00 15.74 -8.36
C TRP A 446 -13.58 15.96 -7.87
N TYR A 447 -13.06 15.01 -7.12
CA TYR A 447 -11.66 15.00 -6.72
C TYR A 447 -10.75 14.68 -7.92
N ARG A 448 -9.72 15.51 -8.12
CA ARG A 448 -8.68 15.37 -9.13
C ARG A 448 -7.56 14.49 -8.57
N THR A 449 -7.42 13.26 -9.05
CA THR A 449 -6.43 12.32 -8.50
C THR A 449 -4.98 12.66 -8.87
N GLY A 450 -4.79 13.39 -9.95
CA GLY A 450 -3.49 13.57 -10.59
C GLY A 450 -2.97 12.32 -11.29
N ASP A 451 -3.75 11.24 -11.33
CA ASP A 451 -3.43 10.01 -12.06
C ASP A 451 -4.14 10.02 -13.42
N LEU A 452 -3.48 9.50 -14.44
CA LEU A 452 -4.01 9.37 -15.80
C LEU A 452 -4.52 7.95 -16.02
N GLY A 453 -5.63 7.83 -16.73
CA GLY A 453 -6.23 6.52 -16.98
C GLY A 453 -7.26 6.51 -18.10
N ARG A 454 -7.82 5.32 -18.32
CA ARG A 454 -8.94 5.10 -19.23
C ARG A 454 -9.91 4.09 -18.61
N ILE A 455 -11.16 4.14 -19.03
CA ILE A 455 -12.20 3.17 -18.68
C ILE A 455 -12.62 2.46 -19.97
N ASP A 456 -12.61 1.11 -19.97
CA ASP A 456 -13.05 0.33 -21.11
C ASP A 456 -14.60 0.25 -21.21
N ASP A 457 -15.10 -0.38 -22.26
CA ASP A 457 -16.54 -0.51 -22.53
C ASP A 457 -17.29 -1.31 -21.45
N ASP A 458 -16.59 -2.19 -20.74
CA ASP A 458 -17.12 -2.99 -19.62
C ASP A 458 -17.07 -2.22 -18.29
N GLY A 459 -16.47 -1.02 -18.25
CA GLY A 459 -16.37 -0.15 -17.07
C GLY A 459 -15.14 -0.39 -16.22
N PHE A 460 -14.14 -1.12 -16.72
CA PHE A 460 -12.89 -1.38 -16.02
C PHE A 460 -11.91 -0.23 -16.19
N LEU A 461 -11.33 0.22 -15.07
CA LEU A 461 -10.34 1.29 -15.03
C LEU A 461 -8.92 0.75 -15.25
N TYR A 462 -8.14 1.46 -16.05
CA TYR A 462 -6.72 1.22 -16.29
C TYR A 462 -5.92 2.46 -15.93
N ILE A 463 -4.88 2.30 -15.12
CA ILE A 463 -3.96 3.40 -14.77
C ILE A 463 -2.87 3.46 -15.84
N ILE A 464 -2.65 4.65 -16.40
CA ILE A 464 -1.62 4.91 -17.43
C ILE A 464 -0.36 5.49 -16.78
N GLY A 465 -0.53 6.33 -15.75
CA GLY A 465 0.58 6.98 -15.05
C GLY A 465 0.14 8.16 -14.20
N ARG A 466 1.10 8.96 -13.75
CA ARG A 466 0.84 10.21 -13.01
C ARG A 466 1.04 11.43 -13.89
N LYS A 467 0.12 12.36 -13.85
CA LYS A 467 0.15 13.61 -14.61
C LYS A 467 1.43 14.43 -14.35
N LYS A 468 1.82 14.54 -13.09
CA LYS A 468 3.05 15.24 -12.68
C LYS A 468 4.35 14.51 -12.98
N ASP A 469 4.29 13.20 -13.23
CA ASP A 469 5.45 12.38 -13.55
C ASP A 469 5.64 12.22 -15.08
N LEU A 470 4.69 12.74 -15.88
CA LEU A 470 4.83 12.74 -17.33
C LEU A 470 6.13 13.46 -17.73
N ILE A 471 6.91 12.79 -18.55
CA ILE A 471 8.13 13.32 -19.14
C ILE A 471 7.76 13.99 -20.45
N ILE A 472 8.03 15.27 -20.57
CA ILE A 472 7.90 16.01 -21.85
C ILE A 472 9.30 16.14 -22.42
N THR A 473 9.63 15.33 -23.41
CA THR A 473 10.95 15.38 -24.05
C THR A 473 11.18 16.72 -24.75
N ALA A 474 12.43 17.07 -25.05
CA ALA A 474 12.74 18.27 -25.82
C ALA A 474 12.07 18.30 -27.21
N GLY A 475 11.66 17.15 -27.74
CA GLY A 475 10.89 17.03 -28.98
C GLY A 475 9.37 17.15 -28.79
N GLY A 476 8.89 17.46 -27.57
CA GLY A 476 7.45 17.65 -27.28
C GLY A 476 6.66 16.32 -27.13
N LYS A 477 7.33 15.17 -27.05
CA LYS A 477 6.64 13.88 -26.85
C LYS A 477 6.36 13.66 -25.35
N ASN A 478 5.11 13.38 -25.01
CA ASN A 478 4.71 12.95 -23.69
C ASN A 478 5.05 11.45 -23.51
N VAL A 479 5.71 11.11 -22.41
CA VAL A 479 6.12 9.75 -22.06
C VAL A 479 5.73 9.47 -20.62
N SER A 480 4.96 8.40 -20.40
CA SER A 480 4.68 7.89 -19.06
C SER A 480 5.84 6.99 -18.62
N PRO A 481 6.58 7.32 -17.56
CA PRO A 481 7.76 6.55 -17.15
C PRO A 481 7.39 5.20 -16.51
N GLY A 482 6.27 5.12 -15.78
CA GLY A 482 5.90 3.96 -14.96
C GLY A 482 5.91 2.63 -15.70
N PRO A 483 5.22 2.45 -16.83
CA PRO A 483 5.22 1.19 -17.58
C PRO A 483 6.63 0.74 -18.03
N ILE A 484 7.51 1.68 -18.36
CA ILE A 484 8.89 1.39 -18.76
C ILE A 484 9.71 0.95 -17.55
N GLU A 485 9.55 1.63 -16.41
CA GLU A 485 10.20 1.31 -15.14
C GLU A 485 9.81 -0.09 -14.65
N GLU A 486 8.52 -0.42 -14.68
CA GLU A 486 8.05 -1.75 -14.31
C GLU A 486 8.60 -2.85 -15.23
N ALA A 487 8.69 -2.60 -16.52
CA ALA A 487 9.27 -3.55 -17.46
C ALA A 487 10.77 -3.81 -17.19
N ILE A 488 11.54 -2.76 -16.83
CA ILE A 488 12.96 -2.90 -16.49
C ILE A 488 13.13 -3.65 -15.15
N LYS A 489 12.27 -3.41 -14.17
CA LYS A 489 12.29 -4.07 -12.86
C LYS A 489 11.96 -5.57 -12.89
N ARG A 490 11.53 -6.12 -14.02
CA ARG A 490 11.38 -7.58 -14.20
C ARG A 490 12.72 -8.33 -14.13
N CYS A 491 13.85 -7.65 -14.25
CA CYS A 491 15.15 -8.23 -13.96
C CYS A 491 15.26 -8.57 -12.47
N GLU A 492 15.55 -9.83 -12.15
CA GLU A 492 15.52 -10.38 -10.79
C GLU A 492 16.37 -9.64 -9.75
N PHE A 493 17.46 -8.97 -10.19
CA PHE A 493 18.37 -8.23 -9.32
C PHE A 493 18.28 -6.70 -9.49
N ILE A 494 17.28 -6.18 -10.18
CA ILE A 494 17.01 -4.74 -10.20
C ILE A 494 16.07 -4.40 -9.04
N SER A 495 16.53 -3.52 -8.15
CA SER A 495 15.71 -3.02 -7.06
C SER A 495 14.75 -1.92 -7.53
N GLN A 496 15.30 -0.90 -8.20
CA GLN A 496 14.53 0.22 -8.72
C GLN A 496 15.01 0.63 -10.10
N ALA A 497 14.10 1.17 -10.89
CA ALA A 497 14.37 1.84 -12.15
C ALA A 497 13.69 3.20 -12.14
N LEU A 498 14.42 4.25 -12.50
CA LEU A 498 13.91 5.61 -12.61
C LEU A 498 14.13 6.12 -14.02
N VAL A 499 13.05 6.26 -14.80
CA VAL A 499 13.07 6.76 -16.17
C VAL A 499 13.05 8.29 -16.17
N LEU A 500 13.93 8.88 -16.95
CA LEU A 500 14.21 10.31 -16.99
C LEU A 500 14.23 10.82 -18.44
N GLY A 501 13.94 12.09 -18.65
CA GLY A 501 13.97 12.67 -20.01
C GLY A 501 13.26 14.00 -20.14
N ASP A 502 12.72 14.56 -19.04
CA ASP A 502 12.02 15.85 -19.10
C ASP A 502 12.93 16.95 -19.63
N LYS A 503 12.45 17.64 -20.69
CA LYS A 503 13.23 18.66 -21.45
C LYS A 503 14.58 18.16 -21.96
N ARG A 504 14.79 16.84 -22.05
CA ARG A 504 16.03 16.22 -22.55
C ARG A 504 15.84 15.66 -23.96
N PRO A 505 16.95 15.47 -24.71
CA PRO A 505 16.88 15.03 -26.11
C PRO A 505 16.44 13.57 -26.30
N PHE A 506 16.47 12.77 -25.24
CA PHE A 506 16.07 11.35 -25.25
C PHE A 506 15.75 10.85 -23.85
N ILE A 507 15.03 9.74 -23.79
CA ILE A 507 14.70 9.03 -22.54
C ILE A 507 15.90 8.22 -22.07
N SER A 508 16.15 8.25 -20.77
CA SER A 508 17.22 7.49 -20.10
C SER A 508 16.73 6.88 -18.80
N ALA A 509 17.52 6.01 -18.17
CA ALA A 509 17.18 5.38 -16.90
C ALA A 509 18.35 5.40 -15.90
N LEU A 510 18.03 5.59 -14.62
CA LEU A 510 18.88 5.20 -13.49
C LEU A 510 18.35 3.86 -12.95
N VAL A 511 19.24 2.94 -12.69
CA VAL A 511 18.89 1.58 -12.22
C VAL A 511 19.69 1.29 -10.97
N THR A 512 19.04 0.76 -9.93
CA THR A 512 19.69 0.28 -8.70
C THR A 512 19.61 -1.24 -8.62
N LEU A 513 20.58 -1.85 -7.94
CA LEU A 513 20.69 -3.30 -7.82
C LEU A 513 20.20 -3.74 -6.42
N ASP A 514 19.46 -4.84 -6.37
CA ASP A 514 19.11 -5.56 -5.14
C ASP A 514 20.24 -6.51 -4.78
N GLU A 515 20.97 -6.21 -3.72
CA GLU A 515 22.15 -6.99 -3.32
C GLU A 515 21.80 -8.45 -3.01
N GLU A 516 20.68 -8.68 -2.35
CA GLU A 516 20.22 -10.01 -1.95
C GLU A 516 20.00 -10.91 -3.19
N SER A 517 19.38 -10.38 -4.22
CA SER A 517 19.09 -11.08 -5.46
C SER A 517 20.31 -11.15 -6.41
N LEU A 518 21.17 -10.12 -6.38
CA LEU A 518 22.35 -10.06 -7.22
C LEU A 518 23.40 -11.12 -6.86
N ARG A 519 23.63 -11.38 -5.55
CA ARG A 519 24.64 -12.33 -5.07
C ARG A 519 24.52 -13.74 -5.66
N PRO A 520 23.34 -14.39 -5.62
CA PRO A 520 23.13 -15.69 -6.26
C PRO A 520 23.28 -15.62 -7.78
N TRP A 521 22.86 -14.52 -8.42
CA TRP A 521 23.01 -14.36 -9.86
C TRP A 521 24.48 -14.29 -10.29
N LEU A 522 25.32 -13.53 -9.57
CA LEU A 522 26.76 -13.48 -9.81
C LEU A 522 27.39 -14.86 -9.73
N GLU A 523 27.11 -15.61 -8.67
CA GLU A 523 27.59 -16.99 -8.49
C GLU A 523 27.17 -17.89 -9.66
N SER A 524 25.94 -17.78 -10.13
CA SER A 524 25.43 -18.55 -11.27
C SER A 524 26.14 -18.27 -12.58
N LYS A 525 26.73 -17.09 -12.71
CA LYS A 525 27.52 -16.66 -13.88
C LYS A 525 29.02 -16.94 -13.70
N GLY A 526 29.44 -17.60 -12.60
CA GLY A 526 30.82 -17.85 -12.29
C GLY A 526 31.61 -16.58 -11.91
N LEU A 527 30.90 -15.53 -11.46
CA LEU A 527 31.50 -14.30 -11.00
C LEU A 527 31.65 -14.32 -9.47
N ASP A 528 32.51 -13.45 -8.95
CA ASP A 528 32.70 -13.33 -7.50
C ASP A 528 31.39 -12.89 -6.82
N ARG A 529 30.82 -13.77 -6.00
CA ARG A 529 29.63 -13.51 -5.21
C ARG A 529 29.79 -12.31 -4.26
N ASN A 530 31.00 -12.06 -3.78
CA ASN A 530 31.29 -11.01 -2.82
C ASN A 530 31.77 -9.70 -3.47
N MET A 531 31.65 -9.59 -4.80
CA MET A 531 31.94 -8.36 -5.54
C MET A 531 31.26 -7.15 -4.89
N SER A 532 31.96 -6.02 -4.77
CA SER A 532 31.36 -4.79 -4.24
C SER A 532 30.22 -4.32 -5.15
N MET A 533 29.26 -3.58 -4.60
CA MET A 533 28.15 -3.01 -5.39
C MET A 533 28.66 -2.01 -6.44
N GLU A 534 29.77 -1.33 -6.16
CA GLU A 534 30.43 -0.44 -7.11
C GLU A 534 31.05 -1.20 -8.30
N ASP A 535 31.73 -2.31 -8.01
CA ASP A 535 32.29 -3.19 -9.06
C ASP A 535 31.17 -3.86 -9.86
N ALA A 536 30.10 -4.29 -9.19
CA ALA A 536 28.93 -4.90 -9.82
C ALA A 536 28.23 -3.93 -10.79
N ALA A 537 28.05 -2.67 -10.39
CA ALA A 537 27.46 -1.62 -11.24
C ALA A 537 28.28 -1.37 -12.52
N ASN A 538 29.60 -1.59 -12.46
CA ASN A 538 30.51 -1.45 -13.58
C ASN A 538 30.80 -2.77 -14.32
N ASN A 539 30.32 -3.91 -13.81
CA ASN A 539 30.59 -5.22 -14.38
C ASN A 539 29.90 -5.42 -15.74
N ALA A 540 30.65 -5.92 -16.73
CA ALA A 540 30.13 -6.07 -18.09
C ALA A 540 28.95 -7.07 -18.17
N ALA A 541 28.99 -8.17 -17.41
CA ALA A 541 27.91 -9.17 -17.42
C ALA A 541 26.64 -8.65 -16.77
N VAL A 542 26.76 -7.93 -15.64
CA VAL A 542 25.63 -7.26 -14.97
C VAL A 542 25.02 -6.23 -15.92
N ARG A 543 25.87 -5.40 -16.56
CA ARG A 543 25.40 -4.39 -17.51
C ARG A 543 24.71 -5.01 -18.74
N ALA A 544 25.21 -6.12 -19.24
CA ALA A 544 24.60 -6.82 -20.38
C ALA A 544 23.22 -7.39 -20.03
N GLU A 545 23.05 -7.92 -18.83
CA GLU A 545 21.74 -8.41 -18.39
C GLU A 545 20.75 -7.24 -18.20
N VAL A 546 21.17 -6.13 -17.57
CA VAL A 546 20.32 -4.92 -17.47
C VAL A 546 19.94 -4.39 -18.85
N GLN A 547 20.90 -4.36 -19.83
CA GLN A 547 20.63 -3.94 -21.21
C GLN A 547 19.54 -4.79 -21.86
N LYS A 548 19.56 -6.10 -21.67
CA LYS A 548 18.54 -7.00 -22.21
C LYS A 548 17.12 -6.62 -21.71
N TRP A 549 16.98 -6.29 -20.43
CA TRP A 549 15.68 -5.86 -19.87
C TRP A 549 15.25 -4.47 -20.33
N VAL A 550 16.23 -3.57 -20.52
CA VAL A 550 15.97 -2.26 -21.15
C VAL A 550 15.51 -2.44 -22.60
N ASP A 551 16.11 -3.35 -23.34
CA ASP A 551 15.72 -3.64 -24.73
C ASP A 551 14.31 -4.25 -24.79
N GLN A 552 13.98 -5.17 -23.89
CA GLN A 552 12.61 -5.73 -23.77
C GLN A 552 11.57 -4.65 -23.40
N ALA A 553 11.90 -3.75 -22.48
CA ALA A 553 11.02 -2.63 -22.14
C ALA A 553 10.80 -1.71 -23.36
N ASN A 554 11.82 -1.53 -24.19
CA ASN A 554 11.74 -0.73 -25.40
C ASN A 554 10.88 -1.35 -26.52
N GLU A 555 10.66 -2.68 -26.51
CA GLU A 555 9.78 -3.34 -27.50
C GLU A 555 8.31 -2.90 -27.37
N GLY A 556 7.89 -2.51 -26.15
CA GLY A 556 6.52 -2.10 -25.85
C GLY A 556 6.21 -0.62 -26.15
N VAL A 557 7.21 0.17 -26.56
CA VAL A 557 7.07 1.63 -26.70
C VAL A 557 7.61 2.14 -28.04
N SER A 558 7.21 3.36 -28.42
CA SER A 558 7.72 3.98 -29.65
C SER A 558 9.21 4.36 -29.52
N ARG A 559 9.86 4.58 -30.66
CA ARG A 559 11.27 5.00 -30.71
C ARG A 559 11.54 6.29 -29.91
N ALA A 560 10.60 7.18 -29.82
CA ALA A 560 10.75 8.43 -29.07
C ALA A 560 10.65 8.23 -27.55
N GLU A 561 9.97 7.17 -27.11
CA GLU A 561 9.76 6.78 -25.73
C GLU A 561 10.82 5.80 -25.22
N SER A 562 11.63 5.20 -26.14
CA SER A 562 12.63 4.20 -25.80
C SER A 562 13.77 4.75 -24.96
N VAL A 563 14.17 4.03 -23.94
CA VAL A 563 15.38 4.29 -23.13
C VAL A 563 16.63 4.13 -24.00
N ARG A 564 17.36 5.21 -24.20
CA ARG A 564 18.57 5.24 -25.05
C ARG A 564 19.86 5.01 -24.30
N LYS A 565 19.87 5.36 -23.02
CA LYS A 565 21.00 5.18 -22.12
C LYS A 565 20.52 4.86 -20.74
N PHE A 566 21.29 4.08 -20.00
CA PHE A 566 21.08 3.90 -18.57
C PHE A 566 22.39 3.92 -17.80
N ILE A 567 22.30 4.21 -16.53
CA ILE A 567 23.41 4.12 -15.57
C ILE A 567 22.95 3.22 -14.43
N ILE A 568 23.78 2.25 -14.07
CA ILE A 568 23.60 1.43 -12.88
C ILE A 568 24.27 2.16 -11.71
N LEU A 569 23.51 2.39 -10.66
CA LEU A 569 23.99 3.03 -9.44
C LEU A 569 24.43 1.97 -8.43
N PRO A 570 25.55 2.19 -7.71
CA PRO A 570 26.01 1.26 -6.69
C PRO A 570 25.19 1.35 -5.38
N GLU A 571 24.46 2.44 -5.20
CA GLU A 571 23.64 2.71 -4.01
C GLU A 571 22.17 2.46 -4.33
N GLU A 572 21.50 1.73 -3.46
CA GLU A 572 20.04 1.53 -3.54
C GLU A 572 19.31 2.79 -3.05
N PHE A 573 18.09 3.03 -3.55
CA PHE A 573 17.24 4.07 -3.01
C PHE A 573 16.58 3.54 -1.73
N THR A 574 16.75 4.26 -0.62
CA THR A 574 16.21 3.88 0.68
C THR A 574 15.56 5.07 1.38
N GLN A 575 14.86 4.79 2.46
CA GLN A 575 14.32 5.83 3.34
C GLN A 575 15.44 6.54 4.10
N GLU A 576 16.45 5.80 4.55
CA GLU A 576 17.59 6.31 5.32
C GLU A 576 18.39 7.33 4.53
N ASN A 577 18.59 7.12 3.21
CA ASN A 577 19.24 8.09 2.35
C ASN A 577 18.30 9.16 1.79
N GLY A 578 17.03 9.14 2.19
CA GLY A 578 16.02 10.14 1.85
C GLY A 578 15.51 10.07 0.41
N LEU A 579 15.82 9.01 -0.34
CA LEU A 579 15.43 8.84 -1.74
C LEU A 579 14.12 8.08 -1.93
N MET A 580 13.60 7.46 -0.84
CA MET A 580 12.28 6.82 -0.81
C MET A 580 11.42 7.36 0.32
N THR A 581 10.11 7.24 0.14
CA THR A 581 9.11 7.54 1.18
C THR A 581 8.96 6.36 2.14
N ALA A 582 8.31 6.59 3.30
CA ALA A 582 7.94 5.52 4.24
C ALA A 582 7.06 4.42 3.59
N SER A 583 6.29 4.77 2.56
CA SER A 583 5.50 3.83 1.76
C SER A 583 6.29 3.19 0.60
N MET A 584 7.63 3.22 0.65
CA MET A 584 8.55 2.60 -0.32
C MET A 584 8.43 3.15 -1.75
N LYS A 585 8.01 4.40 -1.93
CA LYS A 585 7.93 5.08 -3.23
C LYS A 585 9.16 5.95 -3.46
N VAL A 586 9.75 5.90 -4.66
CA VAL A 586 10.90 6.71 -5.04
C VAL A 586 10.54 8.19 -5.10
N ILE A 587 11.31 9.05 -4.44
CA ILE A 587 11.16 10.50 -4.47
C ILE A 587 11.94 11.06 -5.67
N ARG A 588 11.32 11.02 -6.87
CA ARG A 588 11.93 11.42 -8.15
C ARG A 588 12.73 12.73 -8.10
N PRO A 589 12.20 13.84 -7.55
CA PRO A 589 12.95 15.11 -7.51
C PRO A 589 14.24 15.00 -6.70
N LYS A 590 14.23 14.29 -5.57
CA LYS A 590 15.43 14.11 -4.74
C LYS A 590 16.49 13.25 -5.43
N VAL A 591 16.08 12.18 -6.12
CA VAL A 591 16.99 11.35 -6.93
C VAL A 591 17.61 12.18 -8.04
N ILE A 592 16.81 12.93 -8.80
CA ILE A 592 17.29 13.80 -9.87
C ILE A 592 18.29 14.84 -9.34
N GLN A 593 18.00 15.44 -8.21
CA GLN A 593 18.89 16.42 -7.55
C GLN A 593 20.20 15.78 -7.10
N ARG A 594 20.14 14.63 -6.41
CA ARG A 594 21.33 13.92 -5.91
C ARG A 594 22.28 13.52 -7.05
N TYR A 595 21.74 13.05 -8.16
CA TYR A 595 22.53 12.57 -9.30
C TYR A 595 22.64 13.60 -10.45
N ALA A 596 22.32 14.88 -10.21
CA ALA A 596 22.33 15.93 -11.24
C ALA A 596 23.67 16.03 -11.99
N THR A 597 24.81 15.96 -11.29
CA THR A 597 26.14 15.98 -11.90
C THR A 597 26.34 14.78 -12.81
N LEU A 598 26.03 13.56 -12.33
CA LEU A 598 26.14 12.33 -13.10
C LEU A 598 25.29 12.37 -14.38
N LEU A 599 24.06 12.83 -14.25
CA LEU A 599 23.13 12.99 -15.37
C LEU A 599 23.67 13.95 -16.42
N ASN A 600 24.22 15.10 -16.02
CA ASN A 600 24.72 16.09 -16.96
C ASN A 600 26.08 15.73 -17.58
N THR A 601 26.95 15.01 -16.87
CA THR A 601 28.31 14.69 -17.34
C THR A 601 28.41 13.34 -18.06
N GLN A 602 27.59 12.35 -17.71
CA GLN A 602 27.69 11.00 -18.29
C GLN A 602 26.46 10.64 -19.15
N MET A 603 25.26 11.04 -18.72
CA MET A 603 24.02 10.65 -19.40
C MET A 603 23.74 11.53 -20.61
N TYR A 604 23.67 12.84 -20.43
CA TYR A 604 23.24 13.83 -21.43
C TYR A 604 24.38 14.69 -21.95
N THR A 605 25.60 14.14 -22.01
CA THR A 605 26.74 14.86 -22.62
C THR A 605 26.42 15.31 -24.04
N LYS A 606 26.62 16.58 -24.35
CA LYS A 606 26.66 17.04 -25.75
C LYS A 606 27.84 16.32 -26.43
N ARG A 607 27.56 15.51 -27.46
CA ARG A 607 28.64 15.11 -28.36
C ARG A 607 29.27 16.40 -28.91
N LYS A 608 30.57 16.57 -28.64
CA LYS A 608 31.36 17.64 -29.29
C LYS A 608 31.41 17.42 -30.78
#